data_d1e409f8c1d83db169daff90f901b06b
#
_entry.id   d1e409f8c1d83db169daff90f901b06b
#
_cell.length_a   1.000
_cell.length_b   1.000
_cell.length_c   1.000
_cell.angle_alpha   90.00
_cell.angle_beta   90.00
_cell.angle_gamma   90.00
#
_symmetry.space_group_name_H-M   'P 1'
#
loop_
_entity.id
_entity.type
_entity.pdbx_description
1 polymer ?
#
loop_
_entity_poly.entity_id
_entity_poly.type
_entity_poly.pdbx_seq_one_letter_code
_entity_poly.pdbx_strand_id
1 'polypeptide(L)'
;FTKYEKGQFYDWHCDGWDKPYMREGDDPSNGKIRKLSVTVSLSDPKDYKGGELEFDFRNTDPDKKPNIRKCTEILPKGSLVVFPGFVWHRVCPVKKGSRYSLVIWNLGWPYK
;
A
#
# COMPACT_ATOMS: atom_id res chain seq x y z
N PHE A 1 6.95 -6.21 7.45
CA PHE A 1 7.67 -5.11 8.14
C PHE A 1 8.51 -4.35 7.13
N THR A 2 8.29 -3.05 7.05
CA THR A 2 9.00 -2.20 6.10
C THR A 2 9.59 -1.00 6.83
N LYS A 3 10.84 -0.69 6.49
CA LYS A 3 11.53 0.50 6.97
C LYS A 3 11.89 1.38 5.79
N TYR A 4 11.48 2.65 5.85
CA TYR A 4 11.88 3.66 4.87
C TYR A 4 12.82 4.64 5.55
N GLU A 5 14.05 4.72 5.04
CA GLU A 5 15.05 5.69 5.46
C GLU A 5 15.04 6.90 4.53
N LYS A 6 15.79 7.93 4.89
CA LYS A 6 15.88 9.16 4.09
C LYS A 6 16.15 8.84 2.61
N GLY A 7 15.33 9.39 1.72
CA GLY A 7 15.41 9.20 0.29
C GLY A 7 14.67 7.98 -0.24
N GLN A 8 14.28 7.06 0.62
CA GLN A 8 13.55 5.86 0.19
C GLN A 8 12.07 6.16 -0.03
N PHE A 9 11.50 5.47 -0.99
CA PHE A 9 10.10 5.65 -1.39
C PHE A 9 9.59 4.37 -2.04
N TYR A 10 8.29 4.32 -2.27
CA TYR A 10 7.66 3.27 -3.09
C TYR A 10 6.74 3.98 -4.09
N ASP A 11 7.08 3.89 -5.37
CA ASP A 11 6.36 4.60 -6.42
C ASP A 11 4.95 4.05 -6.65
N TRP A 12 4.18 4.75 -7.47
CA TRP A 12 2.80 4.40 -7.78
C TRP A 12 2.68 2.94 -8.22
N HIS A 13 1.83 2.19 -7.54
CA HIS A 13 1.56 0.78 -7.82
C HIS A 13 0.23 0.37 -7.23
N CYS A 14 -0.28 -0.78 -7.65
CA CYS A 14 -1.35 -1.49 -6.95
C CYS A 14 -0.81 -2.84 -6.47
N ASP A 15 -1.39 -3.35 -5.39
CA ASP A 15 -0.88 -4.57 -4.77
C ASP A 15 -1.38 -5.84 -5.46
N GLY A 16 -2.57 -5.79 -6.03
CA GLY A 16 -3.13 -6.91 -6.76
C GLY A 16 -4.26 -6.48 -7.67
N TRP A 17 -4.27 -6.98 -8.87
CA TRP A 17 -5.30 -6.62 -9.85
C TRP A 17 -5.83 -7.86 -10.57
N ASP A 18 -5.08 -8.38 -11.51
CA ASP A 18 -5.54 -9.42 -12.43
C ASP A 18 -4.60 -10.62 -12.51
N LYS A 19 -3.46 -10.60 -11.81
CA LYS A 19 -2.48 -11.67 -11.87
C LYS A 19 -2.53 -12.54 -10.62
N PRO A 20 -3.26 -13.67 -10.67
CA PRO A 20 -3.25 -14.61 -9.55
C PRO A 20 -1.87 -15.19 -9.30
N TYR A 21 -1.62 -15.60 -8.07
CA TYR A 21 -0.41 -16.34 -7.76
C TYR A 21 -0.39 -17.65 -8.52
N MET A 22 0.75 -17.96 -9.13
CA MET A 22 1.01 -19.19 -9.85
C MET A 22 2.12 -19.93 -9.10
N ARG A 23 1.72 -20.78 -8.16
CA ARG A 23 2.64 -21.53 -7.32
C ARG A 23 2.48 -23.03 -7.56
N GLU A 24 3.57 -23.77 -7.36
CA GLU A 24 3.54 -25.20 -7.51
C GLU A 24 2.85 -25.88 -6.33
N GLY A 25 2.22 -27.04 -6.60
CA GLY A 25 1.60 -27.89 -5.59
C GLY A 25 0.32 -27.29 -4.99
N ASP A 26 0.08 -27.66 -3.73
CA ASP A 26 -1.15 -27.32 -3.01
C ASP A 26 -1.02 -26.01 -2.20
N ASP A 27 -0.22 -25.06 -2.69
CA ASP A 27 -0.07 -23.76 -2.02
C ASP A 27 -1.45 -23.07 -1.93
N PRO A 28 -1.91 -22.71 -0.71
CA PRO A 28 -3.22 -22.10 -0.54
C PRO A 28 -3.38 -20.74 -1.22
N SER A 29 -2.28 -20.07 -1.59
CA SER A 29 -2.34 -18.79 -2.31
C SER A 29 -2.56 -18.99 -3.82
N ASN A 30 -2.42 -20.21 -4.31
CA ASN A 30 -2.48 -20.51 -5.75
C ASN A 30 -3.83 -20.12 -6.34
N GLY A 31 -3.82 -19.36 -7.44
CA GLY A 31 -5.04 -18.84 -8.09
C GLY A 31 -5.67 -17.63 -7.41
N LYS A 32 -5.14 -17.19 -6.27
CA LYS A 32 -5.66 -16.05 -5.52
C LYS A 32 -4.89 -14.77 -5.82
N ILE A 33 -5.51 -13.63 -5.51
CA ILE A 33 -4.89 -12.32 -5.64
C ILE A 33 -4.88 -11.62 -4.26
N ARG A 34 -4.07 -10.58 -4.14
CA ARG A 34 -4.10 -9.68 -2.98
C ARG A 34 -5.35 -8.82 -3.06
N LYS A 35 -6.40 -9.17 -2.35
CA LYS A 35 -7.69 -8.46 -2.41
C LYS A 35 -7.76 -7.25 -1.50
N LEU A 36 -7.23 -7.38 -0.30
CA LEU A 36 -7.20 -6.30 0.68
C LEU A 36 -5.77 -6.09 1.14
N SER A 37 -5.37 -4.84 1.16
CA SER A 37 -4.10 -4.39 1.70
C SER A 37 -4.34 -3.67 3.02
N VAL A 38 -3.54 -4.01 4.02
CA VAL A 38 -3.57 -3.38 5.33
C VAL A 38 -2.21 -2.79 5.60
N THR A 39 -2.18 -1.53 5.98
CA THR A 39 -0.94 -0.86 6.39
C THR A 39 -1.11 -0.35 7.81
N VAL A 40 -0.15 -0.67 8.67
CA VAL A 40 -0.13 -0.24 10.07
C VAL A 40 1.06 0.67 10.28
N SER A 41 0.82 1.86 10.83
CA SER A 41 1.90 2.79 11.16
C SER A 41 2.57 2.35 12.47
N LEU A 42 3.88 2.14 12.41
CA LEU A 42 4.70 1.80 13.57
C LEU A 42 5.56 2.96 14.04
N SER A 43 5.43 4.14 13.40
CA SER A 43 6.21 5.33 13.72
C SER A 43 5.33 6.45 14.23
N ASP A 44 5.87 7.20 15.20
CA ASP A 44 5.28 8.47 15.60
C ASP A 44 5.54 9.49 14.48
N PRO A 45 4.54 10.29 14.05
CA PRO A 45 4.74 11.28 13.00
C PRO A 45 5.78 12.36 13.34
N LYS A 46 6.16 12.48 14.59
CA LYS A 46 7.24 13.39 15.03
C LYS A 46 8.63 12.87 14.70
N ASP A 47 8.77 11.57 14.42
CA ASP A 47 10.06 10.91 14.24
C ASP A 47 10.56 10.95 12.81
N TYR A 48 9.73 11.40 11.86
CA TYR A 48 10.11 11.47 10.46
C TYR A 48 9.38 12.59 9.73
N LYS A 49 9.92 12.97 8.57
CA LYS A 49 9.27 13.90 7.63
C LYS A 49 9.26 13.30 6.24
N GLY A 50 8.25 13.65 5.46
CA GLY A 50 8.02 13.00 4.17
C GLY A 50 7.37 11.64 4.37
N GLY A 51 7.57 10.74 3.43
CA GLY A 51 7.04 9.37 3.52
C GLY A 51 5.52 9.30 3.55
N GLU A 52 4.83 10.27 2.98
CA GLU A 52 3.36 10.31 2.95
C GLU A 52 2.82 9.15 2.13
N LEU A 53 1.76 8.52 2.65
CA LEU A 53 0.96 7.56 1.88
C LEU A 53 -0.07 8.35 1.09
N GLU A 54 -0.08 8.14 -0.23
CA GLU A 54 -1.03 8.79 -1.13
C GLU A 54 -1.77 7.76 -1.96
N PHE A 55 -3.04 8.02 -2.23
CA PHE A 55 -3.88 7.21 -3.10
C PHE A 55 -4.28 7.99 -4.34
N ASP A 56 -4.40 7.30 -5.47
CA ASP A 56 -5.01 7.85 -6.68
C ASP A 56 -6.29 7.07 -6.97
N PHE A 57 -7.43 7.69 -6.73
CA PHE A 57 -8.74 7.05 -6.83
C PHE A 57 -9.32 7.02 -8.25
N ARG A 58 -8.57 7.41 -9.28
CA ARG A 58 -9.03 7.16 -10.65
C ARG A 58 -8.98 5.66 -11.03
N ASN A 59 -8.36 4.83 -10.20
CA ASN A 59 -8.39 3.36 -10.31
C ASN A 59 -7.98 2.83 -11.69
N THR A 60 -6.84 3.24 -12.19
CA THR A 60 -6.28 2.80 -13.49
C THR A 60 -7.07 3.23 -14.71
N ASP A 61 -8.09 4.05 -14.60
CA ASP A 61 -8.82 4.58 -15.74
C ASP A 61 -8.05 5.76 -16.35
N PRO A 62 -7.43 5.59 -17.54
CA PRO A 62 -6.64 6.65 -18.16
C PRO A 62 -7.47 7.86 -18.61
N ASP A 63 -8.77 7.69 -18.77
CA ASP A 63 -9.68 8.75 -19.21
C ASP A 63 -10.12 9.64 -18.05
N LYS A 64 -9.89 9.21 -16.82
CA LYS A 64 -10.17 10.02 -15.64
C LYS A 64 -8.97 10.85 -15.22
N LYS A 65 -9.25 12.04 -14.71
CA LYS A 65 -8.20 12.88 -14.13
C LYS A 65 -7.65 12.24 -12.86
N PRO A 66 -6.35 12.41 -12.56
CA PRO A 66 -5.80 11.96 -11.29
C PRO A 66 -6.60 12.50 -10.11
N ASN A 67 -6.93 11.64 -9.17
CA ASN A 67 -7.64 11.99 -7.94
C ASN A 67 -6.77 11.57 -6.76
N ILE A 68 -5.73 12.35 -6.52
CA ILE A 68 -4.70 12.03 -5.53
C ILE A 68 -5.13 12.56 -4.17
N ARG A 69 -5.12 11.66 -3.17
CA ARG A 69 -5.45 11.99 -1.79
C ARG A 69 -4.34 11.52 -0.87
N LYS A 70 -3.88 12.42 -0.02
CA LYS A 70 -2.94 12.09 1.04
C LYS A 70 -3.70 11.42 2.19
N CYS A 71 -3.20 10.29 2.64
CA CYS A 71 -3.79 9.56 3.77
C CYS A 71 -3.23 10.11 5.08
N THR A 72 -3.95 11.03 5.70
CA THR A 72 -3.56 11.60 6.99
C THR A 72 -4.00 10.72 8.17
N GLU A 73 -4.95 9.85 7.96
CA GLU A 73 -5.49 8.94 8.97
C GLU A 73 -4.47 7.92 9.45
N ILE A 74 -3.44 7.65 8.65
CA ILE A 74 -2.37 6.71 9.01
C ILE A 74 -1.31 7.34 9.90
N LEU A 75 -1.31 8.66 10.08
CA LEU A 75 -0.23 9.35 10.77
C LEU A 75 -0.06 8.97 12.25
N PRO A 76 -1.12 8.88 13.07
CA PRO A 76 -0.91 8.48 14.46
C PRO A 76 -0.32 7.07 14.55
N LYS A 77 0.69 6.90 15.41
CA LYS A 77 1.31 5.60 15.63
C LYS A 77 0.27 4.57 16.06
N GLY A 78 0.32 3.39 15.46
CA GLY A 78 -0.63 2.32 15.70
C GLY A 78 -1.88 2.37 14.84
N SER A 79 -2.06 3.43 14.05
CA SER A 79 -3.18 3.51 13.12
C SER A 79 -3.03 2.50 12.00
N LEU A 80 -4.15 2.00 11.50
CA LEU A 80 -4.15 1.13 10.35
C LEU A 80 -5.15 1.63 9.30
N VAL A 81 -4.83 1.37 8.04
CA VAL A 81 -5.69 1.67 6.91
C VAL A 81 -5.86 0.39 6.11
N VAL A 82 -7.11 0.09 5.75
CA VAL A 82 -7.46 -1.05 4.91
C VAL A 82 -8.00 -0.52 3.58
N PHE A 83 -7.48 -1.03 2.48
CA PHE A 83 -7.94 -0.62 1.16
C PHE A 83 -7.91 -1.80 0.19
N PRO A 84 -8.77 -1.77 -0.85
CA PRO A 84 -8.73 -2.81 -1.89
C PRO A 84 -7.37 -2.87 -2.58
N GLY A 85 -6.89 -4.07 -2.87
CA GLY A 85 -5.57 -4.25 -3.48
C GLY A 85 -5.41 -3.59 -4.84
N PHE A 86 -6.51 -3.30 -5.54
CA PHE A 86 -6.47 -2.64 -6.85
C PHE A 86 -6.32 -1.12 -6.80
N VAL A 87 -6.36 -0.50 -5.62
CA VAL A 87 -6.23 0.97 -5.50
C VAL A 87 -4.78 1.37 -5.71
N TRP A 88 -4.55 2.32 -6.61
CA TRP A 88 -3.23 2.88 -6.82
C TRP A 88 -2.78 3.71 -5.63
N HIS A 89 -1.56 3.47 -5.19
CA HIS A 89 -1.00 4.17 -4.03
C HIS A 89 0.51 4.27 -4.15
N ARG A 90 1.08 5.17 -3.36
CA ARG A 90 2.53 5.33 -3.25
C ARG A 90 2.92 5.76 -1.85
N VAL A 91 4.18 5.55 -1.52
CA VAL A 91 4.84 6.16 -0.36
C VAL A 91 5.84 7.17 -0.88
N CYS A 92 5.65 8.43 -0.55
CA CYS A 92 6.54 9.52 -0.97
C CYS A 92 7.89 9.38 -0.30
N PRO A 93 8.96 9.98 -0.89
CA PRO A 93 10.28 9.90 -0.29
C PRO A 93 10.30 10.46 1.15
N VAL A 94 10.97 9.74 2.02
CA VAL A 94 11.25 10.21 3.39
C VAL A 94 12.31 11.29 3.33
N LYS A 95 12.03 12.44 3.92
CA LYS A 95 12.94 13.60 3.89
C LYS A 95 13.83 13.66 5.12
N LYS A 96 13.37 13.14 6.24
CA LYS A 96 14.10 13.14 7.50
C LYS A 96 13.62 11.98 8.37
N GLY A 97 14.53 11.36 9.11
CA GLY A 97 14.23 10.26 10.02
C GLY A 97 13.95 8.96 9.30
N SER A 98 13.26 8.06 9.97
CA SER A 98 12.90 6.74 9.42
C SER A 98 11.42 6.49 9.68
N ARG A 99 10.75 5.86 8.70
CA ARG A 99 9.35 5.47 8.79
C ARG A 99 9.24 3.97 8.80
N TYR A 100 8.53 3.45 9.78
CA TYR A 100 8.30 2.00 9.92
C TYR A 100 6.82 1.70 9.71
N SER A 101 6.55 0.63 8.99
CA SER A 101 5.19 0.14 8.79
C SER A 101 5.14 -1.38 8.71
N LEU A 102 3.97 -1.92 9.03
CA LEU A 102 3.64 -3.32 8.81
C LEU A 102 2.61 -3.40 7.71
N VAL A 103 2.89 -4.20 6.69
CA VAL A 103 1.99 -4.40 5.57
C VAL A 103 1.47 -5.83 5.60
N ILE A 104 0.16 -5.99 5.48
CA ILE A 104 -0.51 -7.28 5.49
C ILE A 104 -1.40 -7.36 4.24
N TRP A 105 -1.33 -8.47 3.53
CA TRP A 105 -2.20 -8.72 2.38
C TRP A 105 -3.14 -9.88 2.68
N ASN A 106 -4.44 -9.63 2.52
CA ASN A 106 -5.45 -10.66 2.55
C ASN A 106 -5.69 -11.17 1.13
N LEU A 107 -5.50 -12.45 0.93
CA LEU A 107 -5.67 -13.09 -0.37
C LEU A 107 -7.10 -13.58 -0.55
N GLY A 108 -7.53 -13.63 -1.80
CA GLY A 108 -8.83 -14.17 -2.17
C GLY A 108 -8.90 -14.47 -3.64
N TRP A 109 -10.01 -15.05 -4.07
CA TRP A 109 -10.21 -15.33 -5.49
C TRP A 109 -10.37 -14.04 -6.26
N PRO A 110 -9.92 -14.01 -7.55
CA PRO A 110 -10.06 -12.82 -8.37
C PRO A 110 -11.49 -12.31 -8.44
N TYR A 111 -11.64 -11.01 -8.62
CA TYR A 111 -12.96 -10.40 -8.82
C TYR A 111 -13.57 -10.91 -10.13
N LYS A 112 -14.88 -11.10 -10.09
CA LYS A 112 -15.64 -11.55 -11.25
C LYS A 112 -16.05 -10.38 -12.14
#